data_5b737763d2ec635ffd13d19e0428c991
#
_entry.id   5b737763d2ec635ffd13d19e0428c991
#
_cell.length_a   1.000
_cell.length_b   1.000
_cell.length_c   1.000
_cell.angle_alpha   90.00
_cell.angle_beta   90.00
_cell.angle_gamma   90.00
#
_symmetry.space_group_name_H-M   'P 1'
#
loop_
_entity.id
_entity.type
_entity.pdbx_description
1 polymer ?
#
loop_
_entity_poly.entity_id
_entity_poly.type
_entity_poly.pdbx_seq_one_letter_code
_entity_poly.pdbx_strand_id
1 'polypeptide(L)'
;MTIPESLTKRIDFLITDANGVPRGKTLEAEAIDEAYLPRMAEAVLFQCIHGNYAEETMDAFNPKDEDLVLSPDWSTYRPIPWKEEDIGQVICEALDKDGEPLPYDCRNVLKRVLARYEALGLTPIIAPEIEFYLLSAPKRGDRELEPGSGFDGSDEFGGEAFSFDALDRYGPFVSYVQEMSEASSLDLAAIVHEVGAGQIELNVRHGPALDVADQMVLLKRLVKSCGLEHGYLASFMAKPSTDLPGSGLHLHCSLENAAGENLFTLEEDRAPAALRYFIGGLQTYLPEVFALLAPNINSYKRFA
;
A
#
# COMPACT_ATOMS: atom_id res chain seq x y z
N MET A 1 20.89 11.55 0.64
CA MET A 1 20.47 11.14 -0.73
C MET A 1 20.32 12.39 -1.57
N THR A 2 20.72 12.35 -2.84
CA THR A 2 20.74 13.53 -3.72
C THR A 2 19.35 13.75 -4.32
N ILE A 3 18.89 14.99 -4.36
CA ILE A 3 17.68 15.39 -5.09
C ILE A 3 17.86 14.99 -6.57
N PRO A 4 16.85 14.32 -7.20
CA PRO A 4 16.92 13.97 -8.63
C PRO A 4 17.19 15.20 -9.52
N GLU A 5 17.99 15.04 -10.57
CA GLU A 5 18.34 16.13 -11.51
C GLU A 5 17.12 16.67 -12.27
N SER A 6 16.08 15.83 -12.48
CA SER A 6 14.83 16.22 -13.13
C SER A 6 13.66 15.97 -12.18
N LEU A 7 13.14 17.03 -11.59
CA LEU A 7 11.89 17.00 -10.83
C LEU A 7 10.76 17.60 -11.68
N THR A 8 9.55 17.12 -11.40
CA THR A 8 8.31 17.78 -11.82
C THR A 8 8.18 19.14 -11.11
N LYS A 9 7.29 20.01 -11.60
CA LYS A 9 7.10 21.35 -11.02
C LYS A 9 6.63 21.32 -9.57
N ARG A 10 5.82 20.32 -9.22
CA ARG A 10 5.32 20.11 -7.85
C ARG A 10 5.61 18.69 -7.39
N ILE A 11 5.75 18.51 -6.10
CA ILE A 11 6.04 17.21 -5.49
C ILE A 11 5.16 17.00 -4.27
N ASP A 12 4.49 15.85 -4.24
CA ASP A 12 3.77 15.36 -3.08
C ASP A 12 4.76 14.60 -2.16
N PHE A 13 4.98 15.12 -0.97
CA PHE A 13 5.75 14.48 0.10
C PHE A 13 4.81 13.62 0.92
N LEU A 14 5.00 12.29 0.92
CA LEU A 14 4.05 11.32 1.46
C LEU A 14 4.64 10.55 2.64
N ILE A 15 3.83 10.39 3.69
CA ILE A 15 3.96 9.30 4.69
C ILE A 15 2.67 8.48 4.69
N THR A 16 2.70 7.30 5.27
CA THR A 16 1.51 6.44 5.38
C THR A 16 1.13 6.31 6.85
N ASP A 17 -0.11 6.65 7.19
CA ASP A 17 -0.63 6.43 8.54
C ASP A 17 -0.92 4.94 8.82
N ALA A 18 -1.25 4.59 10.07
CA ALA A 18 -1.53 3.22 10.49
C ALA A 18 -2.76 2.59 9.80
N ASN A 19 -3.60 3.38 9.13
CA ASN A 19 -4.74 2.91 8.33
C ASN A 19 -4.38 2.70 6.86
N GLY A 20 -3.11 2.92 6.47
CA GLY A 20 -2.66 2.84 5.08
C GLY A 20 -3.13 4.01 4.22
N VAL A 21 -3.43 5.16 4.82
CA VAL A 21 -3.82 6.40 4.13
C VAL A 21 -2.57 7.24 3.88
N PRO A 22 -2.26 7.60 2.62
CA PRO A 22 -1.19 8.55 2.34
C PRO A 22 -1.53 9.93 2.90
N ARG A 23 -0.62 10.48 3.69
CA ARG A 23 -0.69 11.81 4.29
C ARG A 23 0.51 12.62 3.85
N GLY A 24 0.40 13.93 3.77
CA GLY A 24 1.56 14.72 3.37
C GLY A 24 1.26 16.13 2.93
N LYS A 25 2.24 16.71 2.21
CA LYS A 25 2.15 18.07 1.65
C LYS A 25 2.65 18.10 0.22
N THR A 26 2.06 18.95 -0.60
CA THR A 26 2.56 19.29 -1.94
C THR A 26 3.38 20.57 -1.86
N LEU A 27 4.57 20.55 -2.44
CA LEU A 27 5.44 21.72 -2.55
C LEU A 27 5.79 21.98 -4.03
N GLU A 28 6.04 23.26 -4.37
CA GLU A 28 6.70 23.61 -5.61
C GLU A 28 8.17 23.12 -5.55
N ALA A 29 8.66 22.53 -6.65
CA ALA A 29 10.03 22.00 -6.69
C ALA A 29 11.11 23.05 -6.39
N GLU A 30 10.87 24.28 -6.84
CA GLU A 30 11.77 25.42 -6.59
C GLU A 30 11.85 25.81 -5.09
N ALA A 31 10.86 25.43 -4.30
CA ALA A 31 10.80 25.71 -2.86
C ALA A 31 11.43 24.63 -2.00
N ILE A 32 11.94 23.55 -2.62
CA ILE A 32 12.56 22.43 -1.90
C ILE A 32 13.97 22.85 -1.48
N ASP A 33 14.18 22.84 -0.18
CA ASP A 33 15.48 23.11 0.44
C ASP A 33 15.82 21.97 1.39
N GLU A 34 16.96 21.31 1.17
CA GLU A 34 17.45 20.23 2.04
C GLU A 34 17.68 20.69 3.48
N ALA A 35 17.97 21.98 3.67
CA ALA A 35 18.12 22.58 5.00
C ALA A 35 16.79 22.86 5.69
N TYR A 36 15.65 22.84 4.95
CA TYR A 36 14.35 23.16 5.47
C TYR A 36 13.28 22.19 4.96
N LEU A 37 13.26 21.00 5.54
CA LEU A 37 12.30 19.94 5.20
C LEU A 37 10.86 20.31 5.60
N PRO A 38 9.84 19.88 4.83
CA PRO A 38 8.45 20.16 5.15
C PRO A 38 8.02 19.52 6.47
N ARG A 39 7.16 20.20 7.19
CA ARG A 39 6.60 19.75 8.48
C ARG A 39 5.09 19.63 8.38
N MET A 40 4.53 18.74 9.19
CA MET A 40 3.09 18.59 9.34
C MET A 40 2.76 18.17 10.77
N ALA A 41 1.50 18.39 11.18
CA ALA A 41 1.06 17.98 12.50
C ALA A 41 1.21 16.47 12.68
N GLU A 42 1.96 16.03 13.68
CA GLU A 42 2.18 14.61 14.00
C GLU A 42 0.87 13.91 14.39
N ALA A 43 -0.09 14.68 14.94
CA ALA A 43 -1.42 14.21 15.30
C ALA A 43 -2.13 13.43 14.17
N VAL A 44 -1.83 13.70 12.89
CA VAL A 44 -2.48 12.99 11.77
C VAL A 44 -2.17 11.50 11.75
N LEU A 45 -1.06 11.06 12.35
CA LEU A 45 -0.72 9.63 12.46
C LEU A 45 -1.67 8.88 13.42
N PHE A 46 -2.36 9.60 14.30
CA PHE A 46 -3.29 9.07 15.29
C PHE A 46 -4.77 9.20 14.87
N GLN A 47 -5.03 9.57 13.62
CA GLN A 47 -6.39 9.59 13.10
C GLN A 47 -6.91 8.17 12.87
N CYS A 48 -8.16 7.92 13.30
CA CYS A 48 -8.86 6.71 12.90
C CYS A 48 -9.38 6.84 11.45
N ILE A 49 -9.87 5.73 10.87
CA ILE A 49 -10.35 5.68 9.49
C ILE A 49 -11.47 6.67 9.16
N HIS A 50 -12.20 7.18 10.18
CA HIS A 50 -13.24 8.20 10.04
C HIS A 50 -12.73 9.63 10.18
N GLY A 51 -11.41 9.81 10.36
CA GLY A 51 -10.77 11.11 10.51
C GLY A 51 -10.81 11.69 11.94
N ASN A 52 -11.44 11.03 12.90
CA ASN A 52 -11.39 11.42 14.30
C ASN A 52 -10.02 11.11 14.90
N TYR A 53 -9.58 11.91 15.84
CA TYR A 53 -8.33 11.67 16.56
C TYR A 53 -8.53 10.69 17.70
N ALA A 54 -7.55 9.83 17.94
CA ALA A 54 -7.46 8.98 19.11
C ALA A 54 -6.81 9.79 20.25
N GLU A 55 -7.60 10.56 20.99
CA GLU A 55 -7.13 11.54 22.00
C GLU A 55 -6.20 10.89 23.03
N GLU A 56 -6.57 9.74 23.58
CA GLU A 56 -5.73 9.00 24.54
C GLU A 56 -4.36 8.62 23.97
N THR A 57 -4.30 8.31 22.67
CA THR A 57 -3.05 7.99 21.98
C THR A 57 -2.23 9.26 21.76
N MET A 58 -2.86 10.36 21.38
CA MET A 58 -2.18 11.65 21.21
C MET A 58 -1.57 12.11 22.54
N ASP A 59 -2.32 12.05 23.64
CA ASP A 59 -1.85 12.41 24.98
C ASP A 59 -0.66 11.53 25.42
N ALA A 60 -0.62 10.28 25.00
CA ALA A 60 0.45 9.36 25.36
C ALA A 60 1.74 9.57 24.54
N PHE A 61 1.62 9.83 23.23
CA PHE A 61 2.75 9.87 22.31
C PHE A 61 3.17 11.28 21.88
N ASN A 62 2.22 12.21 21.78
CA ASN A 62 2.48 13.60 21.41
C ASN A 62 1.68 14.61 22.28
N PRO A 63 1.92 14.65 23.61
CA PRO A 63 1.16 15.50 24.53
C PRO A 63 1.36 17.01 24.31
N LYS A 64 2.32 17.40 23.49
CA LYS A 64 2.63 18.82 23.19
C LYS A 64 2.12 19.25 21.83
N ASP A 65 1.47 18.37 21.07
CA ASP A 65 1.02 18.61 19.70
C ASP A 65 2.16 19.17 18.81
N GLU A 66 3.30 18.48 18.86
CA GLU A 66 4.48 18.83 18.07
C GLU A 66 4.29 18.44 16.60
N ASP A 67 5.02 19.11 15.72
CA ASP A 67 5.08 18.75 14.30
C ASP A 67 6.12 17.65 14.06
N LEU A 68 5.82 16.76 13.10
CA LEU A 68 6.81 15.87 12.49
C LEU A 68 7.46 16.54 11.28
N VAL A 69 8.65 16.05 10.92
CA VAL A 69 9.41 16.44 9.72
C VAL A 69 9.27 15.35 8.68
N LEU A 70 8.96 15.73 7.44
CA LEU A 70 8.91 14.84 6.27
C LEU A 70 10.30 14.78 5.63
N SER A 71 11.05 13.71 5.87
CA SER A 71 12.36 13.47 5.28
C SER A 71 12.23 12.60 4.02
N PRO A 72 12.39 13.15 2.80
CA PRO A 72 12.13 12.40 1.59
C PRO A 72 13.21 11.35 1.32
N ASP A 73 12.76 10.14 0.98
CA ASP A 73 13.60 9.13 0.36
C ASP A 73 13.53 9.28 -1.16
N TRP A 74 14.45 10.04 -1.73
CA TRP A 74 14.46 10.36 -3.17
C TRP A 74 14.58 9.15 -4.08
N SER A 75 14.99 7.99 -3.59
CA SER A 75 14.98 6.75 -4.37
C SER A 75 13.55 6.29 -4.73
N THR A 76 12.58 6.73 -3.93
CA THR A 76 11.15 6.43 -4.13
C THR A 76 10.43 7.44 -4.99
N TYR A 77 11.13 8.49 -5.47
CA TYR A 77 10.52 9.51 -6.32
C TYR A 77 9.93 8.89 -7.59
N ARG A 78 8.67 9.24 -7.89
CA ARG A 78 7.96 8.81 -9.10
C ARG A 78 7.11 9.96 -9.65
N PRO A 79 6.98 10.11 -10.99
CA PRO A 79 5.99 11.00 -11.58
C PRO A 79 4.57 10.51 -11.27
N ILE A 80 3.60 11.40 -11.39
CA ILE A 80 2.16 11.10 -11.28
C ILE A 80 1.53 11.30 -12.67
N PRO A 81 1.64 10.32 -13.59
CA PRO A 81 1.25 10.49 -14.98
C PRO A 81 -0.27 10.60 -15.22
N TRP A 82 -1.09 10.16 -14.27
CA TRP A 82 -2.56 10.25 -14.35
C TRP A 82 -3.12 11.63 -13.99
N LYS A 83 -2.27 12.61 -13.70
CA LYS A 83 -2.66 14.02 -13.51
C LYS A 83 -2.20 14.85 -14.69
N GLU A 84 -3.04 15.81 -15.11
CA GLU A 84 -2.69 16.76 -16.17
C GLU A 84 -1.52 17.68 -15.77
N GLU A 85 -1.33 17.87 -14.48
CA GLU A 85 -0.31 18.74 -13.91
C GLU A 85 1.03 18.03 -13.86
N ASP A 86 2.11 18.79 -14.06
CA ASP A 86 3.48 18.31 -13.91
C ASP A 86 3.82 18.12 -12.42
N ILE A 87 3.45 16.97 -11.87
CA ILE A 87 3.57 16.65 -10.45
C ILE A 87 4.19 15.26 -10.24
N GLY A 88 5.07 15.16 -9.25
CA GLY A 88 5.65 13.91 -8.77
C GLY A 88 5.26 13.61 -7.34
N GLN A 89 5.75 12.49 -6.83
CA GLN A 89 5.55 12.05 -5.46
C GLN A 89 6.81 11.39 -4.93
N VAL A 90 7.04 11.53 -3.62
CA VAL A 90 8.15 10.90 -2.91
C VAL A 90 7.67 10.40 -1.56
N ILE A 91 8.10 9.20 -1.17
CA ILE A 91 7.82 8.67 0.16
C ILE A 91 8.85 9.24 1.14
N CYS A 92 8.37 9.64 2.30
CA CYS A 92 9.17 10.24 3.35
C CYS A 92 9.26 9.31 4.56
N GLU A 93 10.31 9.50 5.34
CA GLU A 93 10.40 9.08 6.72
C GLU A 93 9.82 10.18 7.62
N ALA A 94 9.04 9.80 8.61
CA ALA A 94 8.60 10.72 9.62
C ALA A 94 9.68 10.84 10.70
N LEU A 95 10.22 12.05 10.88
CA LEU A 95 11.20 12.34 11.92
C LEU A 95 10.57 13.27 12.97
N ASP A 96 11.07 13.21 14.19
CA ASP A 96 10.75 14.17 15.23
C ASP A 96 11.47 15.54 15.00
N LYS A 97 11.25 16.48 15.89
CA LYS A 97 11.89 17.82 15.83
C LYS A 97 13.41 17.80 15.97
N ASP A 98 13.97 16.75 16.56
CA ASP A 98 15.41 16.58 16.80
C ASP A 98 16.06 15.79 15.64
N GLY A 99 15.26 15.37 14.64
CA GLY A 99 15.70 14.65 13.45
C GLY A 99 15.76 13.13 13.64
N GLU A 100 15.23 12.60 14.75
CA GLU A 100 15.21 11.17 15.02
C GLU A 100 13.95 10.51 14.39
N PRO A 101 14.06 9.28 13.85
CA PRO A 101 12.93 8.56 13.25
C PRO A 101 11.82 8.30 14.27
N LEU A 102 10.59 8.71 13.96
CA LEU A 102 9.43 8.43 14.81
C LEU A 102 9.22 6.92 14.95
N PRO A 103 9.14 6.38 16.19
CA PRO A 103 9.15 4.94 16.43
C PRO A 103 7.86 4.22 16.00
N TYR A 104 6.78 4.94 15.78
CA TYR A 104 5.46 4.44 15.37
C TYR A 104 5.09 4.75 13.92
N ASP A 105 5.96 5.44 13.17
CA ASP A 105 5.83 5.53 11.72
C ASP A 105 6.01 4.15 11.08
N CYS A 106 5.05 3.74 10.23
CA CYS A 106 5.01 2.39 9.67
C CYS A 106 6.28 2.03 8.88
N ARG A 107 6.83 2.98 8.11
CA ARG A 107 8.05 2.77 7.34
C ARG A 107 9.27 2.63 8.24
N ASN A 108 9.37 3.44 9.30
CA ASN A 108 10.44 3.34 10.29
C ASN A 108 10.36 2.02 11.09
N VAL A 109 9.15 1.52 11.38
CA VAL A 109 8.97 0.19 11.98
C VAL A 109 9.55 -0.89 11.07
N LEU A 110 9.20 -0.89 9.78
CA LEU A 110 9.72 -1.85 8.81
C LEU A 110 11.26 -1.77 8.71
N LYS A 111 11.83 -0.58 8.59
CA LYS A 111 13.29 -0.38 8.54
C LYS A 111 13.99 -0.96 9.76
N ARG A 112 13.45 -0.78 10.97
CA ARG A 112 14.02 -1.39 12.18
C ARG A 112 13.98 -2.93 12.15
N VAL A 113 12.94 -3.52 11.59
CA VAL A 113 12.86 -4.98 11.42
C VAL A 113 13.89 -5.44 10.39
N LEU A 114 13.99 -4.74 9.25
CA LEU A 114 14.94 -5.07 8.18
C LEU A 114 16.38 -4.98 8.64
N ALA A 115 16.73 -3.99 9.47
CA ALA A 115 18.08 -3.89 10.06
C ALA A 115 18.46 -5.12 10.89
N ARG A 116 17.49 -5.82 11.50
CA ARG A 116 17.75 -7.09 12.21
C ARG A 116 18.03 -8.23 11.25
N TYR A 117 17.38 -8.26 10.08
CA TYR A 117 17.69 -9.23 9.04
C TYR A 117 19.06 -8.96 8.42
N GLU A 118 19.39 -7.69 8.14
CA GLU A 118 20.67 -7.28 7.61
C GLU A 118 21.83 -7.68 8.55
N ALA A 119 21.66 -7.52 9.86
CA ALA A 119 22.64 -7.96 10.86
C ALA A 119 22.88 -9.48 10.85
N LEU A 120 21.96 -10.26 10.29
CA LEU A 120 22.09 -11.70 10.07
C LEU A 120 22.61 -12.05 8.66
N GLY A 121 22.87 -11.06 7.80
CA GLY A 121 23.24 -11.25 6.40
C GLY A 121 22.08 -11.79 5.56
N LEU A 122 20.85 -11.42 5.90
CA LEU A 122 19.62 -11.92 5.28
C LEU A 122 18.80 -10.77 4.67
N THR A 123 18.15 -11.05 3.55
CA THR A 123 17.23 -10.11 2.86
C THR A 123 15.85 -10.76 2.71
N PRO A 124 14.80 -10.23 3.35
CA PRO A 124 13.43 -10.65 3.08
C PRO A 124 12.97 -10.18 1.70
N ILE A 125 12.47 -11.13 0.90
CA ILE A 125 11.88 -10.89 -0.41
C ILE A 125 10.38 -11.13 -0.32
N ILE A 126 9.60 -10.17 -0.79
CA ILE A 126 8.14 -10.16 -0.68
C ILE A 126 7.53 -10.02 -2.08
N ALA A 127 6.46 -10.76 -2.35
CA ALA A 127 5.57 -10.55 -3.48
C ALA A 127 4.14 -10.40 -2.95
N PRO A 128 3.53 -9.21 -3.05
CA PRO A 128 2.15 -9.01 -2.63
C PRO A 128 1.17 -9.26 -3.76
N GLU A 129 -0.01 -9.77 -3.39
CA GLU A 129 -1.23 -9.85 -4.19
C GLU A 129 -2.30 -9.04 -3.47
N ILE A 130 -2.77 -7.98 -4.10
CA ILE A 130 -3.75 -7.08 -3.49
C ILE A 130 -5.07 -7.11 -4.24
N GLU A 131 -6.13 -7.48 -3.54
CA GLU A 131 -7.48 -7.49 -4.06
C GLU A 131 -8.21 -6.18 -3.73
N PHE A 132 -9.06 -5.75 -4.65
CA PHE A 132 -9.93 -4.60 -4.47
C PHE A 132 -11.18 -4.73 -5.34
N TYR A 133 -12.19 -3.92 -5.04
CA TYR A 133 -13.41 -3.83 -5.82
C TYR A 133 -13.45 -2.55 -6.64
N LEU A 134 -13.90 -2.65 -7.88
CA LEU A 134 -14.43 -1.54 -8.65
C LEU A 134 -15.92 -1.42 -8.33
N LEU A 135 -16.26 -0.40 -7.55
CA LEU A 135 -17.62 -0.14 -7.13
C LEU A 135 -18.20 1.03 -7.93
N SER A 136 -19.51 1.04 -8.13
CA SER A 136 -20.23 2.20 -8.62
C SER A 136 -20.01 3.39 -7.68
N ALA A 137 -19.84 4.59 -8.25
CA ALA A 137 -19.72 5.80 -7.43
C ALA A 137 -20.98 5.97 -6.58
N PRO A 138 -20.90 5.97 -5.24
CA PRO A 138 -22.07 6.03 -4.38
C PRO A 138 -22.77 7.38 -4.54
N LYS A 139 -24.09 7.36 -4.66
CA LYS A 139 -24.92 8.56 -4.64
C LYS A 139 -25.23 8.96 -3.19
N ARG A 140 -25.49 10.24 -2.96
CA ARG A 140 -25.84 10.72 -1.63
C ARG A 140 -27.09 10.01 -1.10
N GLY A 141 -26.93 9.23 -0.05
CA GLY A 141 -28.00 8.47 0.60
C GLY A 141 -27.94 6.95 0.35
N ASP A 142 -27.07 6.50 -0.52
CA ASP A 142 -26.83 5.07 -0.71
C ASP A 142 -26.28 4.45 0.58
N ARG A 143 -26.80 3.29 0.93
CA ARG A 143 -26.38 2.54 2.13
C ARG A 143 -25.59 1.29 1.78
N GLU A 144 -25.65 0.86 0.55
CA GLU A 144 -24.99 -0.34 0.04
C GLU A 144 -24.03 0.05 -1.07
N LEU A 145 -22.91 -0.65 -1.12
CA LEU A 145 -21.89 -0.50 -2.14
C LEU A 145 -22.14 -1.58 -3.18
N GLU A 146 -22.38 -1.16 -4.41
CA GLU A 146 -22.67 -2.05 -5.55
C GLU A 146 -21.43 -2.19 -6.44
N PRO A 147 -21.20 -3.37 -7.03
CA PRO A 147 -20.19 -3.52 -8.08
C PRO A 147 -20.43 -2.51 -9.21
N GLY A 148 -19.35 -2.02 -9.81
CA GLY A 148 -19.41 -1.18 -10.98
C GLY A 148 -19.80 -2.01 -12.22
N SER A 149 -20.65 -1.47 -13.07
CA SER A 149 -20.94 -2.10 -14.37
C SER A 149 -19.72 -2.08 -15.30
N GLY A 150 -19.63 -3.02 -16.22
CA GLY A 150 -18.62 -3.01 -17.26
C GLY A 150 -18.63 -1.73 -18.11
N PHE A 151 -17.57 -1.48 -18.86
CA PHE A 151 -17.46 -0.28 -19.71
C PHE A 151 -18.57 -0.18 -20.76
N ASP A 152 -19.17 -1.30 -21.14
CA ASP A 152 -20.32 -1.40 -22.05
C ASP A 152 -21.68 -1.23 -21.34
N GLY A 153 -21.68 -0.99 -20.02
CA GLY A 153 -22.85 -0.87 -19.19
C GLY A 153 -23.47 -2.19 -18.76
N SER A 154 -22.82 -3.33 -19.05
CA SER A 154 -23.30 -4.64 -18.60
C SER A 154 -23.02 -4.85 -17.11
N ASP A 155 -23.96 -5.50 -16.42
CA ASP A 155 -23.78 -5.92 -15.05
C ASP A 155 -23.04 -7.28 -15.00
N GLU A 156 -22.24 -7.45 -13.97
CA GLU A 156 -21.56 -8.70 -13.65
C GLU A 156 -22.19 -9.34 -12.43
N PHE A 157 -22.30 -10.67 -12.43
CA PHE A 157 -22.94 -11.42 -11.35
C PHE A 157 -21.96 -12.13 -10.43
N GLY A 158 -20.65 -12.08 -10.73
CA GLY A 158 -19.59 -12.76 -9.97
C GLY A 158 -19.49 -14.25 -10.27
N GLY A 159 -18.54 -14.90 -9.58
CA GLY A 159 -18.26 -16.33 -9.75
C GLY A 159 -17.32 -16.67 -10.91
N GLU A 160 -16.77 -15.67 -11.60
CA GLU A 160 -15.96 -15.83 -12.82
C GLU A 160 -14.46 -15.60 -12.54
N ALA A 161 -13.93 -16.15 -11.43
CA ALA A 161 -12.52 -16.02 -11.09
C ALA A 161 -11.60 -16.48 -12.24
N PHE A 162 -10.55 -15.72 -12.53
CA PHE A 162 -9.58 -15.92 -13.61
C PHE A 162 -10.20 -15.86 -15.03
N SER A 163 -11.44 -15.39 -15.18
CA SER A 163 -12.08 -15.22 -16.47
C SER A 163 -11.56 -13.99 -17.22
N PHE A 164 -11.06 -14.19 -18.43
CA PHE A 164 -10.71 -13.06 -19.29
C PHE A 164 -11.95 -12.29 -19.75
N ASP A 165 -13.07 -12.98 -20.02
CA ASP A 165 -14.31 -12.32 -20.43
C ASP A 165 -14.83 -11.38 -19.32
N ALA A 166 -14.65 -11.75 -18.05
CA ALA A 166 -14.99 -10.90 -16.91
C ALA A 166 -14.01 -9.72 -16.78
N LEU A 167 -12.71 -9.97 -16.92
CA LEU A 167 -11.70 -8.91 -16.88
C LEU A 167 -11.86 -7.89 -18.01
N ASP A 168 -12.19 -8.36 -19.21
CA ASP A 168 -12.37 -7.52 -20.40
C ASP A 168 -13.54 -6.53 -20.25
N ARG A 169 -14.51 -6.80 -19.37
CA ARG A 169 -15.57 -5.83 -19.01
C ARG A 169 -14.99 -4.55 -18.38
N TYR A 170 -13.84 -4.65 -17.76
CA TYR A 170 -13.11 -3.53 -17.16
C TYR A 170 -11.87 -3.13 -18.00
N GLY A 171 -11.78 -3.58 -19.25
CA GLY A 171 -10.63 -3.44 -20.14
C GLY A 171 -10.03 -2.03 -20.22
N PRO A 172 -10.83 -0.96 -20.43
CA PRO A 172 -10.29 0.41 -20.43
C PRO A 172 -9.59 0.80 -19.13
N PHE A 173 -10.18 0.46 -17.97
CA PHE A 173 -9.58 0.69 -16.66
C PHE A 173 -8.29 -0.13 -16.48
N VAL A 174 -8.34 -1.42 -16.81
CA VAL A 174 -7.18 -2.33 -16.69
C VAL A 174 -6.01 -1.84 -17.53
N SER A 175 -6.26 -1.49 -18.80
CA SER A 175 -5.23 -0.95 -19.70
C SER A 175 -4.65 0.36 -19.19
N TYR A 176 -5.49 1.23 -18.64
CA TYR A 176 -5.04 2.51 -18.08
C TYR A 176 -4.19 2.32 -16.82
N VAL A 177 -4.57 1.39 -15.93
CA VAL A 177 -3.75 1.04 -14.76
C VAL A 177 -2.37 0.52 -15.18
N GLN A 178 -2.30 -0.34 -16.20
CA GLN A 178 -1.03 -0.84 -16.73
C GLN A 178 -0.15 0.29 -17.28
N GLU A 179 -0.71 1.13 -18.15
CA GLU A 179 -0.02 2.28 -18.73
C GLU A 179 0.52 3.24 -17.66
N MET A 180 -0.31 3.60 -16.69
CA MET A 180 0.07 4.51 -15.60
C MET A 180 1.09 3.88 -14.65
N SER A 181 1.03 2.57 -14.43
CA SER A 181 2.02 1.84 -13.63
C SER A 181 3.40 1.85 -14.31
N GLU A 182 3.46 1.58 -15.62
CA GLU A 182 4.68 1.65 -16.39
C GLU A 182 5.27 3.07 -16.38
N ALA A 183 4.43 4.09 -16.63
CA ALA A 183 4.86 5.49 -16.63
C ALA A 183 5.35 5.98 -15.25
N SER A 184 4.89 5.34 -14.17
CA SER A 184 5.33 5.60 -12.79
C SER A 184 6.46 4.67 -12.33
N SER A 185 6.96 3.79 -13.19
CA SER A 185 7.96 2.76 -12.83
C SER A 185 7.55 1.93 -11.62
N LEU A 186 6.28 1.50 -11.59
CA LEU A 186 5.75 0.55 -10.61
C LEU A 186 5.68 -0.84 -11.23
N ASP A 187 6.26 -1.83 -10.55
CA ASP A 187 6.47 -3.18 -11.06
C ASP A 187 5.21 -4.06 -10.93
N LEU A 188 4.19 -3.78 -11.75
CA LEU A 188 2.99 -4.60 -11.85
C LEU A 188 3.30 -5.88 -12.63
N ALA A 189 3.10 -7.04 -12.02
CA ALA A 189 3.43 -8.34 -12.61
C ALA A 189 2.23 -8.99 -13.31
N ALA A 190 1.03 -8.91 -12.72
CA ALA A 190 -0.20 -9.46 -13.29
C ALA A 190 -1.43 -8.71 -12.79
N ILE A 191 -2.51 -8.83 -13.55
CA ILE A 191 -3.86 -8.40 -13.19
C ILE A 191 -4.79 -9.59 -13.38
N VAL A 192 -5.63 -9.87 -12.39
CA VAL A 192 -6.52 -11.02 -12.37
C VAL A 192 -7.92 -10.55 -12.02
N HIS A 193 -8.95 -11.16 -12.65
CA HIS A 193 -10.32 -11.03 -12.19
C HIS A 193 -10.57 -12.05 -11.06
N GLU A 194 -11.12 -11.57 -9.95
CA GLU A 194 -11.40 -12.38 -8.77
C GLU A 194 -12.84 -12.92 -8.73
N VAL A 195 -13.21 -13.59 -7.63
CA VAL A 195 -14.53 -14.28 -7.49
C VAL A 195 -15.70 -13.30 -7.46
N GLY A 196 -15.52 -12.12 -6.86
CA GLY A 196 -16.59 -11.13 -6.71
C GLY A 196 -16.81 -10.31 -7.98
N ALA A 197 -18.05 -9.94 -8.25
CA ALA A 197 -18.37 -9.01 -9.33
C ALA A 197 -17.59 -7.68 -9.15
N GLY A 198 -16.83 -7.26 -10.17
CA GLY A 198 -15.95 -6.10 -10.10
C GLY A 198 -14.74 -6.25 -9.18
N GLN A 199 -14.43 -7.47 -8.73
CA GLN A 199 -13.26 -7.73 -7.90
C GLN A 199 -12.04 -8.03 -8.77
N ILE A 200 -10.98 -7.27 -8.55
CA ILE A 200 -9.71 -7.36 -9.30
C ILE A 200 -8.57 -7.57 -8.31
N GLU A 201 -7.60 -8.39 -8.71
CA GLU A 201 -6.34 -8.56 -8.01
C GLU A 201 -5.18 -8.02 -8.84
N LEU A 202 -4.25 -7.35 -8.18
CA LEU A 202 -2.97 -6.93 -8.74
C LEU A 202 -1.85 -7.67 -8.05
N ASN A 203 -1.01 -8.31 -8.83
CA ASN A 203 0.23 -8.92 -8.36
C ASN A 203 1.39 -7.96 -8.62
N VAL A 204 2.14 -7.60 -7.59
CA VAL A 204 3.36 -6.80 -7.71
C VAL A 204 4.56 -7.74 -7.78
N ARG A 205 5.54 -7.40 -8.63
CA ARG A 205 6.78 -8.18 -8.76
C ARG A 205 7.47 -8.29 -7.41
N HIS A 206 7.99 -9.48 -7.12
CA HIS A 206 8.77 -9.71 -5.90
C HIS A 206 10.02 -8.84 -5.83
N GLY A 207 10.38 -8.44 -4.64
CA GLY A 207 11.57 -7.62 -4.39
C GLY A 207 11.85 -7.45 -2.89
N PRO A 208 12.88 -6.68 -2.54
CA PRO A 208 13.19 -6.31 -1.16
C PRO A 208 11.98 -5.70 -0.46
N ALA A 209 11.74 -6.10 0.78
CA ALA A 209 10.49 -5.82 1.47
C ALA A 209 10.16 -4.32 1.59
N LEU A 210 11.15 -3.44 1.76
CA LEU A 210 10.91 -1.99 1.84
C LEU A 210 10.48 -1.41 0.50
N ASP A 211 11.18 -1.77 -0.58
CA ASP A 211 10.88 -1.28 -1.92
C ASP A 211 9.46 -1.70 -2.36
N VAL A 212 9.10 -2.95 -2.07
CA VAL A 212 7.76 -3.48 -2.37
C VAL A 212 6.69 -2.80 -1.53
N ALA A 213 6.93 -2.56 -0.23
CA ALA A 213 6.00 -1.83 0.63
C ALA A 213 5.75 -0.40 0.12
N ASP A 214 6.79 0.31 -0.28
CA ASP A 214 6.70 1.64 -0.87
C ASP A 214 5.90 1.61 -2.19
N GLN A 215 6.18 0.66 -3.08
CA GLN A 215 5.43 0.49 -4.33
C GLN A 215 3.94 0.21 -4.07
N MET A 216 3.60 -0.59 -3.05
CA MET A 216 2.20 -0.88 -2.70
C MET A 216 1.42 0.37 -2.30
N VAL A 217 2.04 1.30 -1.55
CA VAL A 217 1.42 2.58 -1.18
C VAL A 217 1.11 3.41 -2.43
N LEU A 218 2.09 3.52 -3.35
CA LEU A 218 1.95 4.29 -4.59
C LEU A 218 0.95 3.64 -5.54
N LEU A 219 0.97 2.32 -5.68
CA LEU A 219 0.03 1.56 -6.53
C LEU A 219 -1.42 1.72 -6.05
N LYS A 220 -1.68 1.63 -4.73
CA LYS A 220 -3.04 1.89 -4.19
C LYS A 220 -3.53 3.30 -4.52
N ARG A 221 -2.64 4.30 -4.47
CA ARG A 221 -2.96 5.68 -4.84
C ARG A 221 -3.30 5.79 -6.33
N LEU A 222 -2.48 5.18 -7.18
CA LEU A 222 -2.68 5.11 -8.62
C LEU A 222 -4.03 4.47 -8.96
N VAL A 223 -4.30 3.27 -8.47
CA VAL A 223 -5.52 2.50 -8.73
C VAL A 223 -6.78 3.29 -8.35
N LYS A 224 -6.77 3.96 -7.18
CA LYS A 224 -7.89 4.80 -6.77
C LYS A 224 -8.12 5.97 -7.72
N SER A 225 -7.07 6.60 -8.19
CA SER A 225 -7.19 7.71 -9.15
C SER A 225 -7.65 7.22 -10.52
N CYS A 226 -7.07 6.13 -11.03
CA CYS A 226 -7.52 5.51 -12.29
C CYS A 226 -8.99 5.06 -12.22
N GLY A 227 -9.43 4.55 -11.06
CA GLY A 227 -10.84 4.21 -10.85
C GLY A 227 -11.74 5.41 -11.04
N LEU A 228 -11.43 6.54 -10.42
CA LEU A 228 -12.22 7.78 -10.56
C LEU A 228 -12.28 8.29 -11.99
N GLU A 229 -11.18 8.22 -12.76
CA GLU A 229 -11.12 8.59 -14.17
C GLU A 229 -12.07 7.74 -15.04
N HIS A 230 -12.32 6.49 -14.61
CA HIS A 230 -13.21 5.55 -15.32
C HIS A 230 -14.60 5.42 -14.68
N GLY A 231 -14.95 6.31 -13.73
CA GLY A 231 -16.26 6.32 -13.08
C GLY A 231 -16.46 5.28 -11.99
N TYR A 232 -15.38 4.66 -11.52
CA TYR A 232 -15.40 3.69 -10.43
C TYR A 232 -14.85 4.25 -9.12
N LEU A 233 -15.36 3.73 -8.01
CA LEU A 233 -14.72 3.82 -6.72
C LEU A 233 -13.88 2.54 -6.49
N ALA A 234 -12.56 2.62 -6.65
CA ALA A 234 -11.68 1.51 -6.31
C ALA A 234 -11.56 1.38 -4.78
N SER A 235 -12.11 0.30 -4.23
CA SER A 235 -12.22 0.05 -2.79
C SER A 235 -11.33 -1.09 -2.32
N PHE A 236 -10.41 -0.79 -1.42
CA PHE A 236 -9.55 -1.76 -0.72
C PHE A 236 -10.11 -2.18 0.64
N MET A 237 -11.41 -2.06 0.84
CA MET A 237 -12.07 -2.56 2.06
C MET A 237 -11.99 -4.09 2.09
N ALA A 238 -11.68 -4.66 3.26
CA ALA A 238 -11.60 -6.11 3.42
C ALA A 238 -12.95 -6.83 3.16
N LYS A 239 -14.07 -6.14 3.39
CA LYS A 239 -15.43 -6.66 3.17
C LYS A 239 -16.37 -5.49 2.81
N PRO A 240 -16.43 -5.05 1.55
CA PRO A 240 -17.23 -3.89 1.16
C PRO A 240 -18.73 -4.11 1.31
N SER A 241 -19.21 -5.33 1.09
CA SER A 241 -20.61 -5.75 1.29
C SER A 241 -20.66 -7.11 1.98
N THR A 242 -21.76 -7.39 2.68
CA THR A 242 -22.01 -8.72 3.29
C THR A 242 -22.15 -9.82 2.26
N ASP A 243 -22.66 -9.49 1.07
CA ASP A 243 -23.00 -10.44 0.01
C ASP A 243 -21.86 -10.69 -0.98
N LEU A 244 -20.84 -9.83 -0.98
CA LEU A 244 -19.67 -9.98 -1.82
C LEU A 244 -18.55 -10.74 -1.11
N PRO A 245 -17.68 -11.48 -1.82
CA PRO A 245 -16.43 -12.00 -1.26
C PRO A 245 -15.59 -10.93 -0.57
N GLY A 246 -14.75 -11.32 0.38
CA GLY A 246 -13.79 -10.38 1.01
C GLY A 246 -12.59 -10.15 0.12
N SER A 247 -11.96 -8.98 0.23
CA SER A 247 -10.68 -8.68 -0.41
C SER A 247 -9.51 -9.03 0.50
N GLY A 248 -8.52 -9.73 -0.05
CA GLY A 248 -7.28 -10.13 0.60
C GLY A 248 -6.11 -9.20 0.30
N LEU A 249 -5.08 -9.36 1.12
CA LEU A 249 -3.72 -8.98 0.81
C LEU A 249 -2.86 -10.19 1.14
N HIS A 250 -2.48 -10.94 0.13
CA HIS A 250 -1.57 -12.07 0.29
C HIS A 250 -0.13 -11.57 0.20
N LEU A 251 0.72 -12.11 1.07
CA LEU A 251 2.15 -11.81 1.04
C LEU A 251 2.91 -13.11 0.86
N HIS A 252 3.48 -13.32 -0.33
CA HIS A 252 4.45 -14.38 -0.55
C HIS A 252 5.79 -13.92 -0.02
N CYS A 253 6.39 -14.74 0.83
CA CYS A 253 7.62 -14.42 1.52
C CYS A 253 8.70 -15.44 1.20
N SER A 254 9.89 -14.97 0.85
CA SER A 254 11.11 -15.75 0.82
C SER A 254 12.24 -15.02 1.52
N LEU A 255 13.36 -15.70 1.71
CA LEU A 255 14.50 -15.17 2.41
C LEU A 255 15.78 -15.49 1.63
N GLU A 256 16.53 -14.46 1.28
CA GLU A 256 17.80 -14.58 0.59
C GLU A 256 18.98 -14.37 1.55
N ASN A 257 20.07 -15.07 1.30
CA ASN A 257 21.35 -14.81 1.94
C ASN A 257 22.18 -13.76 1.16
N ALA A 258 23.35 -13.41 1.64
CA ALA A 258 24.25 -12.44 0.99
C ALA A 258 24.73 -12.86 -0.41
N ALA A 259 24.57 -14.12 -0.80
CA ALA A 259 24.89 -14.62 -2.14
C ALA A 259 23.66 -14.58 -3.08
N GLY A 260 22.50 -14.14 -2.62
CA GLY A 260 21.24 -14.13 -3.39
C GLY A 260 20.57 -15.49 -3.48
N GLU A 261 20.94 -16.45 -2.62
CA GLU A 261 20.34 -17.78 -2.61
C GLU A 261 19.08 -17.79 -1.74
N ASN A 262 17.98 -18.34 -2.28
CA ASN A 262 16.73 -18.47 -1.55
C ASN A 262 16.81 -19.59 -0.51
N LEU A 263 16.78 -19.22 0.77
CA LEU A 263 16.90 -20.13 1.90
C LEU A 263 15.62 -20.95 2.20
N PHE A 264 14.53 -20.70 1.46
CA PHE A 264 13.27 -21.46 1.58
C PHE A 264 13.14 -22.55 0.53
N THR A 265 14.12 -22.68 -0.38
CA THR A 265 14.13 -23.75 -1.39
C THR A 265 14.15 -25.12 -0.73
N LEU A 266 13.20 -25.99 -1.10
CA LEU A 266 13.12 -27.35 -0.56
C LEU A 266 14.34 -28.18 -0.98
N GLU A 267 14.86 -28.97 -0.03
CA GLU A 267 15.96 -29.90 -0.25
C GLU A 267 15.40 -31.34 -0.19
N GLU A 268 15.38 -32.04 -1.30
CA GLU A 268 14.82 -33.42 -1.38
C GLU A 268 13.41 -33.51 -0.72
N ASP A 269 12.52 -32.58 -1.05
CA ASP A 269 11.16 -32.44 -0.47
C ASP A 269 11.12 -32.15 1.04
N ARG A 270 12.23 -31.74 1.63
CA ARG A 270 12.29 -31.32 3.05
C ARG A 270 12.41 -29.81 3.18
N ALA A 271 11.59 -29.24 4.06
CA ALA A 271 11.68 -27.83 4.41
C ALA A 271 13.03 -27.52 5.10
N PRO A 272 13.83 -26.56 4.61
CA PRO A 272 15.08 -26.16 5.24
C PRO A 272 14.81 -25.53 6.61
N ALA A 273 15.86 -25.43 7.43
CA ALA A 273 15.76 -24.89 8.79
C ALA A 273 15.19 -23.48 8.82
N ALA A 274 15.63 -22.61 7.90
CA ALA A 274 15.17 -21.23 7.81
C ALA A 274 13.65 -21.15 7.58
N LEU A 275 13.07 -21.95 6.66
CA LEU A 275 11.64 -22.00 6.42
C LEU A 275 10.88 -22.50 7.65
N ARG A 276 11.37 -23.57 8.31
CA ARG A 276 10.74 -24.09 9.54
C ARG A 276 10.74 -23.05 10.67
N TYR A 277 11.83 -22.30 10.84
CA TYR A 277 11.89 -21.24 11.85
C TYR A 277 10.95 -20.08 11.53
N PHE A 278 10.85 -19.71 10.26
CA PHE A 278 9.92 -18.69 9.80
C PHE A 278 8.46 -19.09 10.07
N ILE A 279 8.06 -20.32 9.69
CA ILE A 279 6.71 -20.86 9.96
C ILE A 279 6.46 -20.95 11.47
N GLY A 280 7.42 -21.43 12.25
CA GLY A 280 7.30 -21.50 13.72
C GLY A 280 7.12 -20.12 14.35
N GLY A 281 7.80 -19.10 13.83
CA GLY A 281 7.60 -17.71 14.24
C GLY A 281 6.19 -17.21 13.93
N LEU A 282 5.69 -17.46 12.72
CA LEU A 282 4.31 -17.10 12.34
C LEU A 282 3.29 -17.78 13.25
N GLN A 283 3.42 -19.10 13.48
CA GLN A 283 2.51 -19.86 14.36
C GLN A 283 2.52 -19.33 15.80
N THR A 284 3.66 -18.85 16.28
CA THR A 284 3.80 -18.34 17.65
C THR A 284 3.22 -16.94 17.81
N TYR A 285 3.50 -16.04 16.87
CA TYR A 285 3.25 -14.60 17.06
C TYR A 285 2.03 -14.06 16.31
N LEU A 286 1.55 -14.73 15.22
CA LEU A 286 0.38 -14.25 14.47
C LEU A 286 -0.87 -14.02 15.35
N PRO A 287 -1.20 -14.89 16.30
CA PRO A 287 -2.36 -14.65 17.17
C PRO A 287 -2.25 -13.35 17.97
N GLU A 288 -1.04 -12.98 18.41
CA GLU A 288 -0.81 -11.79 19.22
C GLU A 288 -0.81 -10.51 18.40
N VAL A 289 -0.36 -10.58 17.13
CA VAL A 289 -0.28 -9.43 16.21
C VAL A 289 -1.49 -9.33 15.27
N PHE A 290 -2.51 -10.15 15.46
CA PHE A 290 -3.67 -10.20 14.57
C PHE A 290 -4.39 -8.85 14.44
N ALA A 291 -4.38 -8.03 15.50
CA ALA A 291 -4.93 -6.67 15.46
C ALA A 291 -4.22 -5.76 14.44
N LEU A 292 -2.96 -6.04 14.07
CA LEU A 292 -2.25 -5.30 13.02
C LEU A 292 -2.62 -5.82 11.62
N LEU A 293 -2.99 -7.10 11.50
CA LEU A 293 -3.40 -7.72 10.23
C LEU A 293 -4.87 -7.47 9.91
N ALA A 294 -5.69 -7.24 10.93
CA ALA A 294 -7.12 -6.93 10.83
C ALA A 294 -7.45 -5.69 11.69
N PRO A 295 -6.96 -4.49 11.30
CA PRO A 295 -6.89 -3.33 12.19
C PRO A 295 -8.22 -2.62 12.44
N ASN A 296 -9.31 -2.99 11.78
CA ASN A 296 -10.59 -2.31 11.91
C ASN A 296 -11.78 -3.29 11.86
N ILE A 297 -12.96 -2.79 12.23
CA ILE A 297 -14.21 -3.60 12.28
C ILE A 297 -14.53 -4.24 10.92
N ASN A 298 -14.26 -3.54 9.81
CA ASN A 298 -14.51 -4.10 8.48
C ASN A 298 -13.65 -5.32 8.20
N SER A 299 -12.39 -5.33 8.66
CA SER A 299 -11.50 -6.48 8.53
C SER A 299 -12.04 -7.73 9.25
N TYR A 300 -12.65 -7.55 10.43
CA TYR A 300 -13.25 -8.68 11.17
C TYR A 300 -14.48 -9.26 10.48
N LYS A 301 -15.24 -8.49 9.71
CA LYS A 301 -16.38 -9.00 8.91
C LYS A 301 -15.96 -10.03 7.87
N ARG A 302 -14.70 -10.07 7.48
CA ARG A 302 -14.16 -11.08 6.56
C ARG A 302 -14.04 -12.46 7.21
N PHE A 303 -13.89 -12.54 8.55
CA PHE A 303 -13.69 -13.76 9.31
C PHE A 303 -14.96 -14.26 10.00
N ALA A 304 -16.10 -13.59 9.79
CA ALA A 304 -17.40 -13.93 10.39
C ALA A 304 -18.17 -14.98 9.55
#